data_da4d6b1ba54a052f5244f6f667e625ff
#
_entry.id   da4d6b1ba54a052f5244f6f667e625ff
#
_cell.length_a   1.000
_cell.length_b   1.000
_cell.length_c   1.000
_cell.angle_alpha   90.00
_cell.angle_beta   90.00
_cell.angle_gamma   90.00
#
_symmetry.space_group_name_H-M   'P 1'
#
loop_
_entity.id
_entity.type
_entity.pdbx_description
1 polymer ?
#
loop_
_entity_poly.entity_id
_entity_poly.type
_entity_poly.pdbx_seq_one_letter_code
_entity_poly.pdbx_strand_id
1 'polypeptide(L)'
;MSMDMPWSVKNCKERQAKSLNRVEKNTDDVKSVFTSTFTPDVHSHNSGINSPIAGALVSVKDLFDVQGRVTRAGTRFMENDKPAGSDAIPLKQLKDAGAVLLGHTNMTELAYSGLGMNPHYGTPANALQPDCVPGGSTAGGAVSVALGLADIAIGTDTGGSLRIPAAFNGIVGFKPSQISVSRQGCKTLSGSLDSVGPMASNVNACQLAFNAMRRSITESQALNNPTFVIPTNFGTDDMDSATSDGFYKAVDKLSNAGFDIETRSIPVLNGLKNLAIWQFAAVEARAEYENAFNTQFGLIDPRVSSRIARADEISALSFCKTLNERALLIEQYRREESGRVVLMPTTPIVAPKLSDLIDNDDAYFSTNVLVLRNPSVANVLDGCSISLPFRHKAHSIGVMLTAPAYHDDAILSLAQKVESVLMH
;
A
#
# COMPACT_ATOMS: atom_id res chain seq x y z
N MET A 1 -1.20 26.35 6.93
CA MET A 1 -2.16 26.72 5.86
C MET A 1 -2.90 25.45 5.48
N SER A 2 -4.23 25.40 5.54
CA SER A 2 -5.00 24.28 4.99
C SER A 2 -4.81 24.33 3.48
N MET A 3 -4.16 23.33 2.87
CA MET A 3 -4.20 23.19 1.42
C MET A 3 -5.67 22.97 1.02
N ASP A 4 -6.19 23.84 0.17
CA ASP A 4 -7.53 23.65 -0.39
C ASP A 4 -7.53 22.36 -1.20
N MET A 5 -8.38 21.40 -0.81
CA MET A 5 -8.51 20.15 -1.55
C MET A 5 -9.15 20.39 -2.92
N PRO A 6 -8.75 19.63 -3.97
CA PRO A 6 -9.31 19.83 -5.32
C PRO A 6 -10.77 19.39 -5.43
N TRP A 7 -11.31 18.72 -4.40
CA TRP A 7 -12.66 18.18 -4.38
C TRP A 7 -13.64 18.97 -3.52
N SER A 8 -14.88 18.92 -3.91
CA SER A 8 -16.01 19.39 -3.15
C SER A 8 -17.28 18.66 -3.64
N VAL A 9 -18.33 18.66 -2.84
CA VAL A 9 -19.63 18.11 -3.24
C VAL A 9 -20.18 18.82 -4.50
N LYS A 10 -19.84 20.11 -4.69
CA LYS A 10 -20.31 20.89 -5.86
C LYS A 10 -19.69 20.45 -7.18
N ASN A 11 -18.39 20.07 -7.18
CA ASN A 11 -17.65 19.71 -8.40
C ASN A 11 -17.51 18.20 -8.63
N CYS A 12 -17.93 17.35 -7.68
CA CYS A 12 -17.66 15.92 -7.73
C CYS A 12 -18.30 15.22 -8.94
N LYS A 13 -19.52 15.59 -9.34
CA LYS A 13 -20.21 15.00 -10.51
C LYS A 13 -19.45 15.24 -11.81
N GLU A 14 -19.03 16.48 -12.04
CA GLU A 14 -18.27 16.85 -13.22
C GLU A 14 -16.92 16.13 -13.26
N ARG A 15 -16.23 16.10 -12.12
CA ARG A 15 -14.93 15.42 -11.96
C ARG A 15 -15.08 13.91 -12.16
N GLN A 16 -16.12 13.27 -11.60
CA GLN A 16 -16.42 11.86 -11.81
C GLN A 16 -16.68 11.56 -13.30
N ALA A 17 -17.53 12.33 -13.97
CA ALA A 17 -17.82 12.14 -15.38
C ALA A 17 -16.55 12.29 -16.24
N LYS A 18 -15.70 13.28 -15.94
CA LYS A 18 -14.41 13.49 -16.63
C LYS A 18 -13.47 12.30 -16.43
N SER A 19 -13.37 11.79 -15.21
CA SER A 19 -12.53 10.63 -14.88
C SER A 19 -13.02 9.37 -15.59
N LEU A 20 -14.31 9.05 -15.51
CA LEU A 20 -14.89 7.87 -16.16
C LEU A 20 -14.75 7.94 -17.70
N ASN A 21 -15.01 9.10 -18.31
CA ASN A 21 -14.81 9.28 -19.76
C ASN A 21 -13.34 9.05 -20.17
N ARG A 22 -12.36 9.45 -19.34
CA ARG A 22 -10.95 9.16 -19.61
C ARG A 22 -10.65 7.66 -19.53
N VAL A 23 -11.23 6.96 -18.56
CA VAL A 23 -11.09 5.49 -18.43
C VAL A 23 -11.75 4.77 -19.62
N GLU A 24 -12.93 5.20 -20.06
CA GLU A 24 -13.65 4.62 -21.20
C GLU A 24 -12.88 4.75 -22.52
N LYS A 25 -12.08 5.80 -22.69
CA LYS A 25 -11.21 5.96 -23.86
C LYS A 25 -10.14 4.88 -23.97
N ASN A 26 -9.82 4.21 -22.89
CA ASN A 26 -8.91 3.07 -22.79
C ASN A 26 -7.56 3.29 -23.50
N THR A 27 -7.01 4.51 -23.38
CA THR A 27 -5.66 4.85 -23.90
C THR A 27 -4.59 4.09 -23.09
N ASP A 28 -3.39 3.95 -23.66
CA ASP A 28 -2.32 3.13 -23.08
C ASP A 28 -1.97 3.52 -21.62
N ASP A 29 -2.10 4.80 -21.27
CA ASP A 29 -1.84 5.31 -19.92
C ASP A 29 -2.91 4.91 -18.89
N VAL A 30 -4.16 4.64 -19.33
CA VAL A 30 -5.27 4.26 -18.45
C VAL A 30 -5.69 2.80 -18.58
N LYS A 31 -5.18 2.11 -19.60
CA LYS A 31 -5.44 0.71 -19.85
C LYS A 31 -5.05 -0.13 -18.62
N SER A 32 -5.88 -1.08 -18.28
CA SER A 32 -5.67 -1.98 -17.13
C SER A 32 -5.60 -1.31 -15.76
N VAL A 33 -5.94 -0.02 -15.62
CA VAL A 33 -5.98 0.65 -14.31
C VAL A 33 -7.19 0.21 -13.49
N PHE A 34 -8.34 0.06 -14.13
CA PHE A 34 -9.57 -0.44 -13.48
C PHE A 34 -9.95 -1.81 -14.03
N THR A 35 -10.43 -2.69 -13.16
CA THR A 35 -11.08 -3.96 -13.52
C THR A 35 -12.57 -3.76 -13.78
N SER A 36 -13.18 -2.78 -13.09
CA SER A 36 -14.55 -2.33 -13.34
C SER A 36 -14.75 -0.91 -12.82
N THR A 37 -15.56 -0.12 -13.54
CA THR A 37 -16.00 1.20 -13.08
C THR A 37 -17.40 1.12 -12.50
N PHE A 38 -17.72 2.03 -11.57
CA PHE A 38 -19.03 2.12 -10.96
C PHE A 38 -19.85 3.21 -11.65
N THR A 39 -21.07 2.90 -12.02
CA THR A 39 -22.04 3.93 -12.46
C THR A 39 -22.27 4.88 -11.31
N PRO A 40 -22.43 6.20 -11.59
CA PRO A 40 -22.68 7.18 -10.55
C PRO A 40 -23.85 6.77 -9.67
N ASP A 41 -23.60 6.60 -8.37
CA ASP A 41 -24.65 6.38 -7.39
C ASP A 41 -25.28 7.75 -7.09
N VAL A 42 -26.56 7.91 -7.40
CA VAL A 42 -27.31 9.17 -7.22
C VAL A 42 -27.35 9.59 -5.74
N HIS A 43 -27.19 8.63 -4.82
CA HIS A 43 -27.22 8.87 -3.38
C HIS A 43 -25.89 9.39 -2.79
N SER A 44 -24.76 9.28 -3.52
CA SER A 44 -23.45 9.73 -3.06
C SER A 44 -23.26 11.26 -3.05
N HIS A 45 -24.25 12.02 -3.50
CA HIS A 45 -24.17 13.48 -3.64
C HIS A 45 -25.00 14.24 -2.59
N ASN A 46 -25.06 13.74 -1.36
CA ASN A 46 -25.85 14.37 -0.32
C ASN A 46 -25.21 15.71 0.11
N SER A 47 -25.79 16.83 -0.34
CA SER A 47 -25.29 18.20 -0.10
C SER A 47 -25.30 18.63 1.38
N GLY A 48 -25.83 17.78 2.28
CA GLY A 48 -25.86 18.00 3.72
C GLY A 48 -24.66 17.46 4.50
N ILE A 49 -23.72 16.73 3.84
CA ILE A 49 -22.56 16.13 4.52
C ILE A 49 -21.48 17.19 4.70
N ASN A 50 -21.24 17.60 5.94
CA ASN A 50 -20.14 18.49 6.32
C ASN A 50 -18.92 17.67 6.76
N SER A 51 -18.21 17.08 5.80
CA SER A 51 -17.00 16.28 6.01
C SER A 51 -15.89 16.73 5.06
N PRO A 52 -14.64 16.81 5.53
CA PRO A 52 -13.50 17.22 4.69
C PRO A 52 -13.24 16.30 3.49
N ILE A 53 -13.75 15.06 3.52
CA ILE A 53 -13.60 14.09 2.41
C ILE A 53 -14.82 14.09 1.47
N ALA A 54 -15.87 14.89 1.77
CA ALA A 54 -17.07 14.91 0.95
C ALA A 54 -16.78 15.41 -0.47
N GLY A 55 -17.19 14.61 -1.47
CA GLY A 55 -16.92 14.86 -2.89
C GLY A 55 -15.56 14.39 -3.40
N ALA A 56 -14.73 13.77 -2.55
CA ALA A 56 -13.48 13.11 -3.00
C ALA A 56 -13.80 11.89 -3.86
N LEU A 57 -13.10 11.77 -4.99
CA LEU A 57 -13.18 10.60 -5.87
C LEU A 57 -12.24 9.51 -5.36
N VAL A 58 -12.78 8.34 -5.04
CA VAL A 58 -12.05 7.23 -4.44
C VAL A 58 -12.02 6.03 -5.37
N SER A 59 -10.85 5.57 -5.74
CA SER A 59 -10.63 4.29 -6.39
C SER A 59 -10.40 3.18 -5.35
N VAL A 60 -10.88 1.97 -5.63
CA VAL A 60 -10.95 0.89 -4.66
C VAL A 60 -10.23 -0.33 -5.20
N LYS A 61 -9.25 -0.87 -4.48
CA LYS A 61 -8.58 -2.12 -4.86
C LYS A 61 -9.59 -3.27 -4.98
N ASP A 62 -9.50 -4.09 -6.04
CA ASP A 62 -10.48 -5.16 -6.35
C ASP A 62 -10.45 -6.35 -5.38
N LEU A 63 -10.16 -6.10 -4.12
CA LEU A 63 -10.29 -7.06 -3.02
C LEU A 63 -11.27 -6.60 -1.92
N PHE A 64 -11.84 -5.40 -2.07
CA PHE A 64 -12.87 -4.90 -1.15
C PHE A 64 -14.27 -5.18 -1.68
N ASP A 65 -15.12 -5.69 -0.82
CA ASP A 65 -16.54 -5.84 -1.10
C ASP A 65 -17.19 -4.46 -1.28
N VAL A 66 -17.84 -4.29 -2.43
CA VAL A 66 -18.73 -3.16 -2.72
C VAL A 66 -20.10 -3.74 -3.00
N GLN A 67 -21.12 -3.28 -2.28
CA GLN A 67 -22.47 -3.80 -2.38
C GLN A 67 -22.97 -3.87 -3.83
N GLY A 68 -23.46 -5.04 -4.23
CA GLY A 68 -23.96 -5.30 -5.57
C GLY A 68 -22.87 -5.51 -6.65
N ARG A 69 -21.58 -5.60 -6.26
CA ARG A 69 -20.44 -5.83 -7.15
C ARG A 69 -19.71 -7.13 -6.80
N VAL A 70 -19.12 -7.77 -7.80
CA VAL A 70 -18.26 -8.93 -7.61
C VAL A 70 -16.88 -8.45 -7.19
N THR A 71 -16.34 -9.08 -6.13
CA THR A 71 -14.97 -8.83 -5.63
C THR A 71 -14.06 -9.93 -6.17
N ARG A 72 -13.12 -9.59 -7.06
CA ARG A 72 -12.31 -10.57 -7.80
C ARG A 72 -10.94 -10.84 -7.19
N ALA A 73 -10.42 -9.95 -6.34
CA ALA A 73 -9.06 -10.02 -5.80
C ALA A 73 -7.97 -10.20 -6.89
N GLY A 74 -8.21 -9.67 -8.09
CA GLY A 74 -7.32 -9.81 -9.24
C GLY A 74 -7.28 -11.23 -9.84
N THR A 75 -8.21 -12.12 -9.50
CA THR A 75 -8.24 -13.54 -9.92
C THR A 75 -9.30 -13.81 -10.98
N ARG A 76 -9.15 -14.92 -11.70
CA ARG A 76 -10.20 -15.47 -12.58
C ARG A 76 -11.17 -16.37 -11.85
N PHE A 77 -10.74 -17.07 -10.83
CA PHE A 77 -11.61 -18.06 -10.16
C PHE A 77 -12.74 -17.41 -9.33
N MET A 78 -12.64 -16.11 -9.01
CA MET A 78 -13.71 -15.33 -8.36
C MET A 78 -14.55 -14.50 -9.36
N GLU A 79 -14.28 -14.58 -10.66
CA GLU A 79 -14.94 -13.73 -11.67
C GLU A 79 -16.45 -13.90 -11.71
N ASN A 80 -16.91 -15.11 -11.41
CA ASN A 80 -18.33 -15.49 -11.41
C ASN A 80 -18.91 -15.65 -10.00
N ASP A 81 -18.24 -15.13 -8.97
CA ASP A 81 -18.76 -15.13 -7.61
C ASP A 81 -20.00 -14.25 -7.50
N LYS A 82 -20.79 -14.50 -6.46
CA LYS A 82 -21.96 -13.66 -6.17
C LYS A 82 -21.51 -12.24 -5.82
N PRO A 83 -22.24 -11.22 -6.30
CA PRO A 83 -22.03 -9.86 -5.86
C PRO A 83 -22.08 -9.72 -4.33
N ALA A 84 -21.23 -8.89 -3.77
CA ALA A 84 -21.19 -8.63 -2.33
C ALA A 84 -22.54 -8.09 -1.81
N GLY A 85 -22.98 -8.63 -0.67
CA GLY A 85 -24.25 -8.23 -0.04
C GLY A 85 -24.18 -6.89 0.68
N SER A 86 -22.97 -6.42 1.01
CA SER A 86 -22.70 -5.16 1.70
C SER A 86 -21.35 -4.61 1.34
N ASP A 87 -21.14 -3.32 1.58
CA ASP A 87 -19.83 -2.70 1.46
C ASP A 87 -18.88 -3.20 2.57
N ALA A 88 -17.58 -3.30 2.26
CA ALA A 88 -16.54 -3.41 3.27
C ALA A 88 -16.62 -2.24 4.25
N ILE A 89 -16.38 -2.48 5.54
CA ILE A 89 -16.55 -1.46 6.60
C ILE A 89 -15.82 -0.15 6.27
N PRO A 90 -14.52 -0.13 5.86
CA PRO A 90 -13.84 1.13 5.54
C PRO A 90 -14.48 1.87 4.36
N LEU A 91 -15.01 1.16 3.37
CA LEU A 91 -15.70 1.79 2.24
C LEU A 91 -17.05 2.37 2.62
N LYS A 92 -17.79 1.66 3.48
CA LYS A 92 -19.03 2.20 4.04
C LYS A 92 -18.78 3.50 4.81
N GLN A 93 -17.74 3.54 5.64
CA GLN A 93 -17.36 4.74 6.38
C GLN A 93 -16.98 5.91 5.46
N LEU A 94 -16.25 5.66 4.37
CA LEU A 94 -15.94 6.68 3.37
C LEU A 94 -17.19 7.20 2.65
N LYS A 95 -18.10 6.32 2.25
CA LYS A 95 -19.39 6.71 1.65
C LYS A 95 -20.24 7.53 2.62
N ASP A 96 -20.32 7.10 3.87
CA ASP A 96 -21.05 7.81 4.93
C ASP A 96 -20.45 9.21 5.17
N ALA A 97 -19.13 9.37 4.98
CA ALA A 97 -18.43 10.65 5.02
C ALA A 97 -18.53 11.46 3.71
N GLY A 98 -19.25 10.98 2.70
CA GLY A 98 -19.52 11.69 1.45
C GLY A 98 -18.51 11.51 0.34
N ALA A 99 -17.61 10.55 0.44
CA ALA A 99 -16.72 10.17 -0.65
C ALA A 99 -17.48 9.42 -1.76
N VAL A 100 -16.97 9.53 -3.00
CA VAL A 100 -17.57 8.93 -4.21
C VAL A 100 -16.68 7.84 -4.75
N LEU A 101 -17.16 6.59 -4.74
CA LEU A 101 -16.40 5.45 -5.27
C LEU A 101 -16.46 5.42 -6.80
N LEU A 102 -15.29 5.27 -7.45
CA LEU A 102 -15.16 5.28 -8.92
C LEU A 102 -15.22 3.90 -9.56
N GLY A 103 -14.63 2.89 -8.91
CA GLY A 103 -14.49 1.55 -9.48
C GLY A 103 -13.50 0.70 -8.72
N HIS A 104 -13.50 -0.59 -9.03
CA HIS A 104 -12.47 -1.52 -8.62
C HIS A 104 -11.21 -1.33 -9.49
N THR A 105 -10.06 -1.17 -8.85
CA THR A 105 -8.78 -1.03 -9.53
C THR A 105 -8.03 -2.36 -9.61
N ASN A 106 -7.28 -2.51 -10.70
CA ASN A 106 -6.44 -3.66 -10.94
C ASN A 106 -5.37 -3.80 -9.84
N MET A 107 -5.02 -5.04 -9.57
CA MET A 107 -4.09 -5.43 -8.52
C MET A 107 -3.35 -6.71 -8.88
N THR A 108 -2.22 -6.97 -8.27
CA THR A 108 -1.61 -8.30 -8.34
C THR A 108 -2.58 -9.34 -7.76
N GLU A 109 -2.70 -10.48 -8.42
CA GLU A 109 -3.56 -11.58 -8.00
C GLU A 109 -3.36 -11.92 -6.51
N LEU A 110 -4.47 -12.02 -5.76
CA LEU A 110 -4.51 -12.27 -4.31
C LEU A 110 -3.60 -11.34 -3.49
N ALA A 111 -3.25 -10.15 -4.01
CA ALA A 111 -2.31 -9.20 -3.40
C ALA A 111 -0.89 -9.76 -3.19
N TYR A 112 -0.49 -10.85 -3.84
CA TYR A 112 0.70 -11.64 -3.51
C TYR A 112 1.96 -11.27 -4.30
N SER A 113 2.16 -9.98 -4.64
CA SER A 113 3.44 -9.46 -5.17
C SER A 113 3.53 -7.95 -5.00
N GLY A 114 4.77 -7.43 -4.87
CA GLY A 114 5.09 -6.00 -4.84
C GLY A 114 5.30 -5.36 -6.22
N LEU A 115 5.18 -6.11 -7.32
CA LEU A 115 5.52 -5.63 -8.66
C LEU A 115 4.32 -5.06 -9.43
N GLY A 116 3.08 -5.45 -9.09
CA GLY A 116 1.88 -4.90 -9.71
C GLY A 116 1.49 -5.54 -11.03
N MET A 117 2.11 -6.65 -11.40
CA MET A 117 1.79 -7.41 -12.60
C MET A 117 0.57 -8.32 -12.35
N ASN A 118 -0.30 -8.43 -13.36
CA ASN A 118 -1.45 -9.34 -13.33
C ASN A 118 -1.66 -9.96 -14.73
N PRO A 119 -1.58 -11.28 -14.87
CA PRO A 119 -1.72 -11.93 -16.17
C PRO A 119 -3.16 -11.97 -16.67
N HIS A 120 -4.16 -11.78 -15.79
CA HIS A 120 -5.58 -11.91 -16.12
C HIS A 120 -6.19 -10.58 -16.60
N TYR A 121 -5.84 -9.47 -15.96
CA TYR A 121 -6.39 -8.14 -16.21
C TYR A 121 -5.37 -7.16 -16.79
N GLY A 122 -4.19 -7.65 -17.15
CA GLY A 122 -3.08 -6.84 -17.66
C GLY A 122 -2.34 -6.09 -16.55
N THR A 123 -1.28 -5.39 -16.92
CA THR A 123 -0.46 -4.60 -16.00
C THR A 123 -0.65 -3.13 -16.31
N PRO A 124 -1.09 -2.28 -15.36
CA PRO A 124 -1.16 -0.85 -15.57
C PRO A 124 0.23 -0.27 -15.89
N ALA A 125 0.32 0.65 -16.83
CA ALA A 125 1.56 1.38 -17.07
C ALA A 125 1.91 2.25 -15.86
N ASN A 126 3.19 2.30 -15.50
CA ASN A 126 3.66 3.20 -14.47
C ASN A 126 3.44 4.66 -14.90
N ALA A 127 2.84 5.48 -14.04
CA ALA A 127 2.45 6.85 -14.40
C ALA A 127 3.62 7.79 -14.70
N LEU A 128 4.83 7.47 -14.24
CA LEU A 128 6.03 8.29 -14.43
C LEU A 128 6.97 7.72 -15.50
N GLN A 129 7.02 6.41 -15.63
CA GLN A 129 7.88 5.65 -16.52
C GLN A 129 7.07 4.50 -17.13
N PRO A 130 6.34 4.72 -18.23
CA PRO A 130 5.36 3.77 -18.77
C PRO A 130 5.91 2.36 -19.07
N ASP A 131 7.21 2.25 -19.36
CA ASP A 131 7.90 0.97 -19.63
C ASP A 131 8.24 0.18 -18.34
N CYS A 132 8.03 0.79 -17.17
CA CYS A 132 8.34 0.19 -15.88
C CYS A 132 7.06 -0.39 -15.21
N VAL A 133 7.27 -1.31 -14.27
CA VAL A 133 6.17 -1.83 -13.45
C VAL A 133 5.59 -0.74 -12.54
N PRO A 134 4.27 -0.74 -12.31
CA PRO A 134 3.62 0.25 -11.44
C PRO A 134 3.91 0.04 -9.95
N GLY A 135 4.50 -1.09 -9.59
CA GLY A 135 4.52 -1.55 -8.20
C GLY A 135 3.16 -2.06 -7.74
N GLY A 136 3.17 -2.85 -6.69
CA GLY A 136 1.98 -3.56 -6.20
C GLY A 136 2.01 -3.84 -4.69
N SER A 137 0.95 -4.52 -4.30
CA SER A 137 -0.12 -5.13 -5.09
C SER A 137 -1.25 -4.15 -5.48
N THR A 138 -1.29 -2.91 -4.97
CA THR A 138 -2.34 -1.91 -5.27
C THR A 138 -1.98 -1.09 -6.52
N ALA A 139 -1.67 -1.77 -7.63
CA ALA A 139 -1.12 -1.19 -8.84
C ALA A 139 -2.04 -0.13 -9.48
N GLY A 140 -3.26 -0.54 -9.85
CA GLY A 140 -4.23 0.37 -10.48
C GLY A 140 -4.64 1.53 -9.56
N GLY A 141 -4.66 1.29 -8.23
CA GLY A 141 -4.93 2.33 -7.25
C GLY A 141 -3.88 3.45 -7.31
N ALA A 142 -2.59 3.11 -7.28
CA ALA A 142 -1.52 4.09 -7.35
C ALA A 142 -1.52 4.86 -8.67
N VAL A 143 -1.66 4.14 -9.80
CA VAL A 143 -1.70 4.77 -11.12
C VAL A 143 -2.92 5.68 -11.26
N SER A 144 -4.10 5.29 -10.73
CA SER A 144 -5.31 6.13 -10.79
C SER A 144 -5.13 7.48 -10.08
N VAL A 145 -4.44 7.49 -8.95
CA VAL A 145 -4.11 8.74 -8.22
C VAL A 145 -3.05 9.54 -8.96
N ALA A 146 -1.97 8.91 -9.38
CA ALA A 146 -0.86 9.59 -10.07
C ALA A 146 -1.30 10.25 -11.39
N LEU A 147 -2.27 9.66 -12.09
CA LEU A 147 -2.86 10.21 -13.32
C LEU A 147 -4.01 11.21 -13.05
N GLY A 148 -4.38 11.45 -11.79
CA GLY A 148 -5.50 12.33 -11.43
C GLY A 148 -6.88 11.81 -11.82
N LEU A 149 -7.03 10.47 -11.98
CA LEU A 149 -8.33 9.82 -12.17
C LEU A 149 -9.10 9.74 -10.86
N ALA A 150 -8.42 9.51 -9.77
CA ALA A 150 -8.95 9.52 -8.41
C ALA A 150 -8.15 10.49 -7.54
N ASP A 151 -8.78 11.01 -6.48
CA ASP A 151 -8.10 11.81 -5.46
C ASP A 151 -7.37 10.91 -4.45
N ILE A 152 -7.98 9.79 -4.15
CA ILE A 152 -7.57 8.82 -3.14
C ILE A 152 -7.75 7.42 -3.71
N ALA A 153 -6.82 6.53 -3.42
CA ALA A 153 -6.97 5.09 -3.63
C ALA A 153 -6.97 4.36 -2.29
N ILE A 154 -7.90 3.42 -2.11
CA ILE A 154 -7.94 2.54 -0.95
C ILE A 154 -7.42 1.17 -1.32
N GLY A 155 -6.49 0.67 -0.52
CA GLY A 155 -5.86 -0.63 -0.72
C GLY A 155 -5.47 -1.33 0.57
N THR A 156 -4.73 -2.43 0.42
CA THR A 156 -4.15 -3.19 1.53
C THR A 156 -2.64 -3.24 1.40
N ASP A 157 -1.97 -3.39 2.54
CA ASP A 157 -0.51 -3.51 2.64
C ASP A 157 -0.17 -4.68 3.56
N THR A 158 0.39 -5.73 2.98
CA THR A 158 0.83 -6.96 3.67
C THR A 158 2.35 -7.00 3.85
N GLY A 159 3.07 -6.40 2.91
CA GLY A 159 4.53 -6.31 2.91
C GLY A 159 5.04 -5.10 2.14
N GLY A 160 4.17 -4.08 1.91
CA GLY A 160 4.53 -2.88 1.16
C GLY A 160 3.51 -2.45 0.11
N SER A 161 2.37 -3.14 0.00
CA SER A 161 1.46 -3.00 -1.15
C SER A 161 0.69 -1.67 -1.26
N LEU A 162 0.86 -0.73 -0.36
CA LEU A 162 0.49 0.69 -0.50
C LEU A 162 1.73 1.54 -0.78
N ARG A 163 2.84 1.26 -0.10
CA ARG A 163 4.05 2.08 -0.09
C ARG A 163 4.91 1.89 -1.33
N ILE A 164 5.06 0.64 -1.82
CA ILE A 164 5.82 0.34 -3.04
C ILE A 164 5.19 1.02 -4.26
N PRO A 165 3.89 0.80 -4.59
CA PRO A 165 3.30 1.45 -5.75
C PRO A 165 3.23 2.97 -5.60
N ALA A 166 3.10 3.50 -4.38
CA ALA A 166 3.19 4.93 -4.12
C ALA A 166 4.58 5.48 -4.46
N ALA A 167 5.66 4.83 -4.01
CA ALA A 167 7.03 5.20 -4.31
C ALA A 167 7.31 5.21 -5.81
N PHE A 168 6.87 4.17 -6.53
CA PHE A 168 7.11 4.03 -7.97
C PHE A 168 6.31 5.01 -8.84
N ASN A 169 5.15 5.47 -8.36
CA ASN A 169 4.30 6.43 -9.10
C ASN A 169 4.38 7.87 -8.57
N GLY A 170 5.26 8.16 -7.60
CA GLY A 170 5.49 9.51 -7.12
C GLY A 170 4.33 10.11 -6.31
N ILE A 171 3.65 9.29 -5.54
CA ILE A 171 2.56 9.68 -4.65
C ILE A 171 2.84 9.25 -3.21
N VAL A 172 1.99 9.62 -2.28
CA VAL A 172 2.06 9.22 -0.87
C VAL A 172 1.29 7.92 -0.66
N GLY A 173 1.91 6.97 0.08
CA GLY A 173 1.24 5.73 0.50
C GLY A 173 1.35 5.54 2.02
N PHE A 174 0.21 5.42 2.69
CA PHE A 174 0.15 5.27 4.14
C PHE A 174 -0.37 3.89 4.56
N LYS A 175 0.44 3.16 5.31
CA LYS A 175 0.08 1.93 6.01
C LYS A 175 -0.16 2.27 7.49
N PRO A 176 -1.41 2.33 7.95
CA PRO A 176 -1.69 2.50 9.38
C PRO A 176 -1.27 1.27 10.20
N SER A 177 -1.27 1.41 11.50
CA SER A 177 -1.27 0.28 12.45
C SER A 177 -2.39 -0.69 12.07
N GLN A 178 -2.14 -2.00 12.12
CA GLN A 178 -3.08 -3.01 11.61
C GLN A 178 -4.49 -2.89 12.21
N ILE A 179 -4.57 -2.58 13.50
CA ILE A 179 -5.83 -2.46 14.23
C ILE A 179 -6.61 -1.18 13.90
N SER A 180 -5.96 -0.16 13.35
CA SER A 180 -6.55 1.18 13.19
C SER A 180 -7.70 1.23 12.19
N VAL A 181 -7.70 0.36 11.18
CA VAL A 181 -8.76 0.28 10.17
C VAL A 181 -9.32 -1.14 10.09
N SER A 182 -10.64 -1.26 9.95
CA SER A 182 -11.30 -2.57 9.82
C SER A 182 -10.93 -3.26 8.51
N ARG A 183 -10.71 -4.57 8.55
CA ARG A 183 -10.51 -5.43 7.38
C ARG A 183 -11.78 -6.21 6.99
N GLN A 184 -12.89 -5.98 7.67
CA GLN A 184 -14.14 -6.67 7.39
C GLN A 184 -14.67 -6.31 5.99
N GLY A 185 -14.93 -7.33 5.18
CA GLY A 185 -15.30 -7.18 3.77
C GLY A 185 -14.11 -7.04 2.82
N CYS A 186 -12.89 -7.41 3.28
CA CYS A 186 -11.71 -7.48 2.42
C CYS A 186 -11.31 -8.94 2.20
N LYS A 187 -10.94 -9.32 0.98
CA LYS A 187 -10.29 -10.60 0.71
C LYS A 187 -8.88 -10.57 1.31
N THR A 188 -8.55 -11.58 2.08
CA THR A 188 -7.33 -11.64 2.90
C THR A 188 -6.17 -12.27 2.13
N LEU A 189 -4.97 -11.70 2.19
CA LEU A 189 -3.74 -12.41 1.86
C LEU A 189 -3.12 -13.01 3.13
N SER A 190 -2.98 -12.20 4.17
CA SER A 190 -2.41 -12.62 5.45
C SER A 190 -3.12 -11.92 6.61
N GLY A 191 -3.90 -12.68 7.37
CA GLY A 191 -4.60 -12.17 8.56
C GLY A 191 -3.66 -11.55 9.59
N SER A 192 -2.42 -12.06 9.67
CA SER A 192 -1.38 -11.56 10.57
C SER A 192 -0.73 -10.24 10.12
N LEU A 193 -0.68 -9.95 8.80
CA LEU A 193 0.13 -8.85 8.26
C LEU A 193 -0.68 -7.76 7.54
N ASP A 194 -1.88 -8.08 7.03
CA ASP A 194 -2.68 -7.16 6.23
C ASP A 194 -3.10 -5.91 7.01
N SER A 195 -2.91 -4.75 6.42
CA SER A 195 -3.42 -3.46 6.88
C SER A 195 -4.18 -2.77 5.76
N VAL A 196 -5.27 -2.07 6.08
CA VAL A 196 -6.01 -1.23 5.12
C VAL A 196 -5.53 0.21 5.25
N GLY A 197 -5.28 0.87 4.12
CA GLY A 197 -4.83 2.25 4.13
C GLY A 197 -5.03 2.97 2.80
N PRO A 198 -4.80 4.29 2.79
CA PRO A 198 -4.93 5.15 1.63
C PRO A 198 -3.61 5.39 0.88
N MET A 199 -3.73 5.68 -0.41
CA MET A 199 -2.73 6.38 -1.22
C MET A 199 -3.36 7.66 -1.77
N ALA A 200 -2.59 8.75 -1.84
CA ALA A 200 -3.04 10.03 -2.37
C ALA A 200 -1.86 10.87 -2.86
N SER A 201 -2.14 12.01 -3.50
CA SER A 201 -1.10 12.92 -4.01
C SER A 201 -0.29 13.62 -2.91
N ASN A 202 -0.80 13.68 -1.68
CA ASN A 202 -0.17 14.32 -0.54
C ASN A 202 -0.61 13.71 0.80
N VAL A 203 0.14 14.01 1.86
CA VAL A 203 -0.10 13.48 3.20
C VAL A 203 -1.45 13.91 3.77
N ASN A 204 -1.89 15.15 3.52
CA ASN A 204 -3.16 15.64 4.04
C ASN A 204 -4.35 14.83 3.49
N ALA A 205 -4.36 14.51 2.20
CA ALA A 205 -5.40 13.66 1.59
C ALA A 205 -5.40 12.24 2.18
N CYS A 206 -4.22 11.65 2.41
CA CYS A 206 -4.09 10.37 3.11
C CYS A 206 -4.66 10.46 4.55
N GLN A 207 -4.37 11.53 5.27
CA GLN A 207 -4.86 11.74 6.64
C GLN A 207 -6.39 11.87 6.68
N LEU A 208 -6.98 12.61 5.74
CA LEU A 208 -8.44 12.76 5.65
C LEU A 208 -9.12 11.41 5.38
N ALA A 209 -8.58 10.61 4.47
CA ALA A 209 -9.08 9.27 4.19
C ALA A 209 -8.94 8.33 5.40
N PHE A 210 -7.79 8.33 6.05
CA PHE A 210 -7.54 7.55 7.26
C PHE A 210 -8.52 7.92 8.37
N ASN A 211 -8.72 9.22 8.63
CA ASN A 211 -9.66 9.70 9.65
C ASN A 211 -11.10 9.28 9.38
N ALA A 212 -11.51 9.19 8.11
CA ALA A 212 -12.84 8.72 7.75
C ALA A 212 -13.02 7.20 7.94
N MET A 213 -11.94 6.41 7.81
CA MET A 213 -11.98 4.94 7.89
C MET A 213 -11.59 4.37 9.26
N ARG A 214 -10.94 5.18 10.11
CA ARG A 214 -10.35 4.68 11.36
C ARG A 214 -11.42 4.24 12.35
N ARG A 215 -11.06 3.24 13.15
CA ARG A 215 -11.82 2.86 14.33
C ARG A 215 -11.64 3.90 15.44
N SER A 216 -12.62 4.00 16.34
CA SER A 216 -12.41 4.72 17.61
C SER A 216 -11.42 3.93 18.47
N ILE A 217 -10.14 4.23 18.31
CA ILE A 217 -9.07 3.64 19.13
C ILE A 217 -8.71 4.66 20.19
N THR A 218 -8.69 4.20 21.44
CA THR A 218 -8.42 5.05 22.60
C THR A 218 -6.93 5.35 22.80
N GLU A 219 -6.03 4.58 22.17
CA GLU A 219 -4.59 4.73 22.32
C GLU A 219 -3.99 5.38 21.09
N SER A 220 -3.59 6.64 21.21
CA SER A 220 -2.72 7.32 20.25
C SER A 220 -1.46 7.75 21.01
N GLN A 221 -0.29 7.35 20.50
CA GLN A 221 1.01 7.69 21.09
C GLN A 221 1.62 8.88 20.32
N ALA A 222 2.18 9.83 21.08
CA ALA A 222 2.83 11.00 20.50
C ALA A 222 4.30 10.69 20.13
N LEU A 223 4.78 11.39 19.11
CA LEU A 223 6.20 11.49 18.75
C LEU A 223 6.66 12.92 19.03
N ASN A 224 7.27 13.14 20.19
CA ASN A 224 7.76 14.48 20.60
C ASN A 224 9.18 14.65 20.09
N ASN A 225 9.37 15.42 19.00
CA ASN A 225 10.66 15.66 18.34
C ASN A 225 11.47 14.37 18.14
N PRO A 226 10.94 13.41 17.39
CA PRO A 226 11.59 12.11 17.26
C PRO A 226 12.90 12.23 16.49
N THR A 227 13.91 11.47 16.92
CA THR A 227 15.12 11.24 16.15
C THR A 227 14.81 10.28 15.00
N PHE A 228 15.21 10.61 13.80
CA PHE A 228 15.18 9.71 12.66
C PHE A 228 16.38 8.77 12.70
N VAL A 229 16.14 7.48 12.57
CA VAL A 229 17.18 6.45 12.61
C VAL A 229 17.35 5.82 11.25
N ILE A 230 18.52 5.97 10.65
CA ILE A 230 18.91 5.22 9.44
C ILE A 230 19.64 3.96 9.91
N PRO A 231 19.08 2.76 9.64
CA PRO A 231 19.72 1.52 10.08
C PRO A 231 21.01 1.25 9.29
N THR A 232 22.10 0.88 9.97
CA THR A 232 23.35 0.42 9.32
C THR A 232 23.33 -1.07 8.99
N ASN A 233 22.42 -1.82 9.58
CA ASN A 233 22.32 -3.27 9.45
C ASN A 233 21.15 -3.77 8.61
N PHE A 234 20.35 -2.87 8.01
CA PHE A 234 19.19 -3.25 7.19
C PHE A 234 18.70 -2.10 6.32
N GLY A 235 18.25 -2.39 5.10
CA GLY A 235 17.42 -1.50 4.28
C GLY A 235 18.16 -0.48 3.42
N THR A 236 19.45 -0.23 3.68
CA THR A 236 20.33 0.63 2.88
C THR A 236 21.37 -0.15 2.08
N ASP A 237 21.41 -1.46 2.25
CA ASP A 237 22.15 -2.40 1.45
C ASP A 237 21.43 -2.68 0.11
N ASP A 238 22.17 -3.07 -0.92
CA ASP A 238 21.67 -3.42 -2.27
C ASP A 238 20.84 -2.31 -2.95
N MET A 239 21.07 -1.05 -2.61
CA MET A 239 20.48 0.05 -3.34
C MET A 239 21.10 0.22 -4.72
N ASP A 240 20.26 0.43 -5.74
CA ASP A 240 20.79 0.95 -7.01
C ASP A 240 21.30 2.40 -6.86
N SER A 241 22.09 2.85 -7.82
CA SER A 241 22.72 4.17 -7.75
C SER A 241 21.70 5.32 -7.70
N ALA A 242 20.57 5.19 -8.42
CA ALA A 242 19.53 6.23 -8.45
C ALA A 242 18.81 6.34 -7.10
N THR A 243 18.50 5.19 -6.49
CA THR A 243 17.89 5.14 -5.15
C THR A 243 18.86 5.67 -4.10
N SER A 244 20.13 5.23 -4.11
CA SER A 244 21.14 5.69 -3.18
C SER A 244 21.35 7.21 -3.26
N ASP A 245 21.62 7.72 -4.46
CA ASP A 245 21.81 9.16 -4.70
C ASP A 245 20.58 9.98 -4.23
N GLY A 246 19.38 9.52 -4.61
CA GLY A 246 18.15 10.21 -4.27
C GLY A 246 17.82 10.18 -2.78
N PHE A 247 17.97 9.01 -2.15
CA PHE A 247 17.70 8.84 -0.72
C PHE A 247 18.62 9.72 0.13
N TYR A 248 19.93 9.69 -0.10
CA TYR A 248 20.86 10.51 0.69
C TYR A 248 20.70 12.00 0.43
N LYS A 249 20.32 12.42 -0.79
CA LYS A 249 19.92 13.83 -1.01
C LYS A 249 18.67 14.24 -0.25
N ALA A 250 17.69 13.35 -0.12
CA ALA A 250 16.54 13.60 0.73
C ALA A 250 16.94 13.71 2.21
N VAL A 251 17.83 12.83 2.68
CA VAL A 251 18.40 12.89 4.04
C VAL A 251 19.11 14.22 4.28
N ASP A 252 19.96 14.67 3.36
CA ASP A 252 20.64 15.97 3.47
C ASP A 252 19.67 17.13 3.56
N LYS A 253 18.59 17.13 2.76
CA LYS A 253 17.54 18.16 2.85
C LYS A 253 16.87 18.18 4.22
N LEU A 254 16.53 17.01 4.75
CA LEU A 254 15.91 16.87 6.06
C LEU A 254 16.85 17.35 7.18
N SER A 255 18.13 16.96 7.14
CA SER A 255 19.14 17.41 8.09
C SER A 255 19.32 18.91 8.05
N ASN A 256 19.41 19.50 6.85
CA ASN A 256 19.53 20.96 6.68
C ASN A 256 18.27 21.72 7.14
N ALA A 257 17.11 21.07 7.13
CA ALA A 257 15.86 21.62 7.66
C ALA A 257 15.73 21.46 9.20
N GLY A 258 16.73 20.89 9.86
CA GLY A 258 16.80 20.78 11.31
C GLY A 258 16.17 19.52 11.90
N PHE A 259 15.89 18.47 11.08
CA PHE A 259 15.51 17.17 11.60
C PHE A 259 16.73 16.49 12.24
N ASP A 260 16.52 15.90 13.42
CA ASP A 260 17.54 15.10 14.10
C ASP A 260 17.63 13.72 13.44
N ILE A 261 18.79 13.40 12.86
CA ILE A 261 19.02 12.15 12.11
C ILE A 261 20.28 11.47 12.62
N GLU A 262 20.13 10.24 13.11
CA GLU A 262 21.25 9.39 13.51
C GLU A 262 21.36 8.15 12.61
N THR A 263 22.57 7.66 12.48
CA THR A 263 22.85 6.40 11.77
C THR A 263 23.40 5.40 12.77
N ARG A 264 22.67 4.29 12.99
CA ARG A 264 23.06 3.25 13.93
C ARG A 264 22.50 1.87 13.57
N SER A 265 23.04 0.84 14.18
CA SER A 265 22.42 -0.49 14.11
C SER A 265 21.13 -0.53 14.94
N ILE A 266 20.11 -1.19 14.39
CA ILE A 266 18.84 -1.49 15.07
C ILE A 266 18.79 -3.01 15.32
N PRO A 267 19.04 -3.48 16.55
CA PRO A 267 19.23 -4.91 16.83
C PRO A 267 18.06 -5.81 16.42
N VAL A 268 16.81 -5.35 16.59
CA VAL A 268 15.61 -6.11 16.23
C VAL A 268 15.57 -6.46 14.73
N LEU A 269 16.19 -5.65 13.85
CA LEU A 269 16.23 -5.93 12.40
C LEU A 269 17.12 -7.14 12.06
N ASN A 270 18.07 -7.51 12.93
CA ASN A 270 18.83 -8.76 12.75
C ASN A 270 17.94 -9.99 12.99
N GLY A 271 17.04 -9.94 13.98
CA GLY A 271 16.03 -10.97 14.20
C GLY A 271 15.08 -11.10 13.03
N LEU A 272 14.69 -9.96 12.44
CA LEU A 272 13.83 -9.94 11.25
C LEU A 272 14.45 -10.65 10.04
N LYS A 273 15.78 -10.55 9.84
CA LYS A 273 16.48 -11.27 8.75
C LYS A 273 16.40 -12.79 8.89
N ASN A 274 16.27 -13.30 10.11
CA ASN A 274 16.22 -14.73 10.40
C ASN A 274 14.80 -15.29 10.44
N LEU A 275 13.80 -14.42 10.54
CA LEU A 275 12.40 -14.83 10.60
C LEU A 275 11.90 -15.32 9.23
N ALA A 276 11.23 -16.45 9.21
CA ALA A 276 10.64 -17.01 7.99
C ALA A 276 9.36 -16.25 7.58
N ILE A 277 9.49 -14.96 7.26
CA ILE A 277 8.37 -14.04 6.97
C ILE A 277 7.42 -14.58 5.88
N TRP A 278 7.97 -15.29 4.89
CA TRP A 278 7.18 -15.86 3.80
C TRP A 278 6.12 -16.87 4.26
N GLN A 279 6.30 -17.50 5.44
CA GLN A 279 5.34 -18.46 6.00
C GLN A 279 3.98 -17.83 6.28
N PHE A 280 3.92 -16.58 6.73
CA PHE A 280 2.65 -15.90 7.03
C PHE A 280 1.73 -15.88 5.81
N ALA A 281 2.20 -15.28 4.72
CA ALA A 281 1.38 -15.16 3.52
C ALA A 281 1.11 -16.53 2.85
N ALA A 282 2.08 -17.46 2.86
CA ALA A 282 1.89 -18.79 2.29
C ALA A 282 0.82 -19.59 3.04
N VAL A 283 0.97 -19.75 4.37
CA VAL A 283 0.06 -20.56 5.20
C VAL A 283 -1.33 -19.95 5.27
N GLU A 284 -1.41 -18.63 5.50
CA GLU A 284 -2.69 -17.97 5.68
C GLU A 284 -3.49 -17.86 4.38
N ALA A 285 -2.83 -17.58 3.23
CA ALA A 285 -3.49 -17.63 1.93
C ALA A 285 -3.89 -19.06 1.53
N ARG A 286 -3.05 -20.07 1.85
CA ARG A 286 -3.39 -21.48 1.56
C ARG A 286 -4.64 -21.93 2.32
N ALA A 287 -4.79 -21.48 3.58
CA ALA A 287 -5.97 -21.75 4.38
C ALA A 287 -7.21 -20.99 3.86
N GLU A 288 -7.06 -19.69 3.56
CA GLU A 288 -8.17 -18.85 3.07
C GLU A 288 -8.72 -19.33 1.73
N TYR A 289 -7.84 -19.70 0.79
CA TYR A 289 -8.20 -20.11 -0.57
C TYR A 289 -8.12 -21.61 -0.81
N GLU A 290 -8.21 -22.43 0.24
CA GLU A 290 -8.08 -23.89 0.17
C GLU A 290 -8.94 -24.54 -0.93
N ASN A 291 -10.22 -24.17 -0.98
CA ASN A 291 -11.15 -24.73 -1.97
C ASN A 291 -10.72 -24.39 -3.40
N ALA A 292 -10.40 -23.13 -3.69
CA ALA A 292 -9.96 -22.70 -5.01
C ALA A 292 -8.62 -23.36 -5.40
N PHE A 293 -7.70 -23.44 -4.44
CA PHE A 293 -6.41 -24.09 -4.63
C PHE A 293 -6.56 -25.58 -5.00
N ASN A 294 -7.51 -26.29 -4.37
CA ASN A 294 -7.75 -27.71 -4.61
C ASN A 294 -8.58 -27.98 -5.87
N THR A 295 -9.49 -27.07 -6.28
CA THR A 295 -10.46 -27.33 -7.35
C THR A 295 -10.25 -26.49 -8.61
N GLN A 296 -9.53 -25.36 -8.51
CA GLN A 296 -9.36 -24.38 -9.58
C GLN A 296 -7.89 -23.92 -9.74
N PHE A 297 -6.95 -24.76 -9.35
CA PHE A 297 -5.51 -24.46 -9.37
C PHE A 297 -5.01 -23.86 -10.69
N GLY A 298 -5.49 -24.38 -11.82
CA GLY A 298 -5.11 -23.92 -13.16
C GLY A 298 -5.61 -22.52 -13.54
N LEU A 299 -6.47 -21.90 -12.71
CA LEU A 299 -6.93 -20.52 -12.89
C LEU A 299 -6.11 -19.51 -12.06
N ILE A 300 -5.19 -20.00 -11.22
CA ILE A 300 -4.31 -19.16 -10.39
C ILE A 300 -3.00 -18.93 -11.15
N ASP A 301 -2.50 -17.70 -11.14
CA ASP A 301 -1.17 -17.36 -11.69
C ASP A 301 -0.11 -18.32 -11.14
N PRO A 302 0.69 -19.01 -11.99
CA PRO A 302 1.75 -19.90 -11.53
C PRO A 302 2.74 -19.26 -10.55
N ARG A 303 3.01 -17.96 -10.69
CA ARG A 303 3.87 -17.18 -9.79
C ARG A 303 3.26 -16.99 -8.41
N VAL A 304 1.93 -16.99 -8.30
CA VAL A 304 1.18 -16.91 -7.05
C VAL A 304 0.97 -18.30 -6.46
N SER A 305 0.48 -19.26 -7.25
CA SER A 305 0.18 -20.60 -6.79
C SER A 305 1.42 -21.35 -6.27
N SER A 306 2.58 -21.21 -6.92
CA SER A 306 3.86 -21.80 -6.45
C SER A 306 4.27 -21.30 -5.07
N ARG A 307 3.99 -20.03 -4.75
CA ARG A 307 4.31 -19.46 -3.43
C ARG A 307 3.32 -19.90 -2.35
N ILE A 308 2.03 -20.02 -2.70
CA ILE A 308 1.00 -20.54 -1.79
C ILE A 308 1.26 -22.03 -1.50
N ALA A 309 1.64 -22.83 -2.51
CA ALA A 309 1.93 -24.27 -2.38
C ALA A 309 3.02 -24.56 -1.35
N ARG A 310 3.96 -23.65 -1.11
CA ARG A 310 4.98 -23.82 -0.07
C ARG A 310 4.40 -24.04 1.33
N ALA A 311 3.16 -23.65 1.55
CA ALA A 311 2.47 -23.89 2.82
C ALA A 311 2.35 -25.38 3.16
N ASP A 312 2.20 -26.24 2.14
CA ASP A 312 2.03 -27.70 2.33
C ASP A 312 3.33 -28.37 2.86
N GLU A 313 4.48 -27.67 2.80
CA GLU A 313 5.78 -28.10 3.35
C GLU A 313 5.99 -27.67 4.81
N ILE A 314 5.08 -26.85 5.35
CA ILE A 314 5.24 -26.23 6.67
C ILE A 314 4.45 -26.99 7.73
N SER A 315 5.13 -27.50 8.77
CA SER A 315 4.44 -28.08 9.89
C SER A 315 3.78 -27.00 10.79
N ALA A 316 2.67 -27.35 11.44
CA ALA A 316 2.05 -26.48 12.44
C ALA A 316 3.04 -26.04 13.53
N LEU A 317 3.95 -26.92 13.95
CA LEU A 317 5.00 -26.60 14.92
C LEU A 317 5.96 -25.52 14.39
N SER A 318 6.36 -25.60 13.11
CA SER A 318 7.23 -24.59 12.49
C SER A 318 6.53 -23.24 12.44
N PHE A 319 5.28 -23.21 12.00
CA PHE A 319 4.51 -21.96 11.91
C PHE A 319 4.27 -21.33 13.30
N CYS A 320 3.93 -22.14 14.33
CA CYS A 320 3.81 -21.62 15.70
C CYS A 320 5.10 -21.02 16.24
N LYS A 321 6.28 -21.59 15.91
CA LYS A 321 7.57 -20.97 16.28
C LYS A 321 7.74 -19.61 15.61
N THR A 322 7.46 -19.50 14.30
CA THR A 322 7.52 -18.23 13.56
C THR A 322 6.58 -17.17 14.16
N LEU A 323 5.37 -17.54 14.57
CA LEU A 323 4.43 -16.65 15.27
C LEU A 323 4.99 -16.14 16.59
N ASN A 324 5.55 -17.02 17.41
CA ASN A 324 6.14 -16.66 18.70
C ASN A 324 7.38 -15.78 18.56
N GLU A 325 8.27 -16.09 17.60
CA GLU A 325 9.43 -15.27 17.30
C GLU A 325 9.01 -13.87 16.84
N ARG A 326 8.00 -13.77 15.98
CA ARG A 326 7.44 -12.47 15.56
C ARG A 326 6.92 -11.66 16.76
N ALA A 327 6.20 -12.29 17.68
CA ALA A 327 5.67 -11.61 18.88
C ALA A 327 6.79 -10.99 19.73
N LEU A 328 7.89 -11.73 19.94
CA LEU A 328 9.06 -11.23 20.67
C LEU A 328 9.75 -10.06 19.95
N LEU A 329 9.85 -10.12 18.60
CA LEU A 329 10.42 -9.03 17.81
C LEU A 329 9.54 -7.77 17.86
N ILE A 330 8.22 -7.90 17.88
CA ILE A 330 7.29 -6.77 18.05
C ILE A 330 7.51 -6.08 19.40
N GLU A 331 7.59 -6.87 20.49
CA GLU A 331 7.86 -6.32 21.82
C GLU A 331 9.22 -5.62 21.90
N GLN A 332 10.25 -6.23 21.33
CA GLN A 332 11.59 -5.66 21.25
C GLN A 332 11.57 -4.33 20.48
N TYR A 333 10.91 -4.29 19.32
CA TYR A 333 10.81 -3.08 18.50
C TYR A 333 10.10 -1.95 19.23
N ARG A 334 8.97 -2.24 19.85
CA ARG A 334 8.22 -1.25 20.64
C ARG A 334 9.04 -0.67 21.80
N ARG A 335 9.82 -1.49 22.48
CA ARG A 335 10.67 -1.06 23.60
C ARG A 335 11.88 -0.25 23.12
N GLU A 336 12.59 -0.71 22.09
CA GLU A 336 13.89 -0.17 21.68
C GLU A 336 13.75 1.08 20.80
N GLU A 337 12.68 1.15 20.01
CA GLU A 337 12.44 2.26 19.07
C GLU A 337 11.31 3.21 19.54
N SER A 338 10.90 3.14 20.81
CA SER A 338 9.95 4.09 21.38
C SER A 338 10.47 5.53 21.25
N GLY A 339 9.63 6.42 20.69
CA GLY A 339 9.99 7.82 20.44
C GLY A 339 10.94 8.07 19.28
N ARG A 340 11.26 7.04 18.47
CA ARG A 340 12.10 7.14 17.26
C ARG A 340 11.31 6.80 16.01
N VAL A 341 11.84 7.22 14.87
CA VAL A 341 11.26 6.92 13.55
C VAL A 341 12.35 6.32 12.67
N VAL A 342 12.15 5.11 12.19
CA VAL A 342 13.06 4.47 11.25
C VAL A 342 12.89 5.14 9.89
N LEU A 343 14.00 5.62 9.32
CA LEU A 343 14.09 6.30 8.03
C LEU A 343 14.85 5.42 7.04
N MET A 344 14.17 4.97 6.00
CA MET A 344 14.76 4.12 4.95
C MET A 344 14.20 4.50 3.57
N PRO A 345 14.89 4.15 2.47
CA PRO A 345 14.22 4.14 1.17
C PRO A 345 13.08 3.12 1.19
N THR A 346 11.95 3.45 0.57
CA THR A 346 10.79 2.52 0.51
C THR A 346 11.18 1.23 -0.20
N THR A 347 11.87 1.36 -1.32
CA THR A 347 12.42 0.24 -2.08
C THR A 347 13.91 0.48 -2.32
N PRO A 348 14.75 -0.56 -2.34
CA PRO A 348 16.19 -0.41 -2.62
C PRO A 348 16.48 -0.02 -4.08
N ILE A 349 15.52 -0.18 -4.96
CA ILE A 349 15.65 0.09 -6.39
C ILE A 349 14.53 0.97 -6.89
N VAL A 350 14.76 1.70 -7.96
CA VAL A 350 13.71 2.38 -8.73
C VAL A 350 12.79 1.36 -9.42
N ALA A 351 11.67 1.81 -9.99
CA ALA A 351 10.75 0.93 -10.70
C ALA A 351 11.47 0.17 -11.82
N PRO A 352 11.53 -1.19 -11.78
CA PRO A 352 12.18 -1.98 -12.80
C PRO A 352 11.37 -1.99 -14.10
N LYS A 353 12.02 -2.24 -15.23
CA LYS A 353 11.35 -2.37 -16.52
C LYS A 353 10.46 -3.61 -16.55
N LEU A 354 9.27 -3.47 -17.11
CA LEU A 354 8.34 -4.59 -17.27
C LEU A 354 8.93 -5.69 -18.17
N SER A 355 9.66 -5.30 -19.23
CA SER A 355 10.31 -6.23 -20.17
C SER A 355 11.30 -7.19 -19.51
N ASP A 356 11.93 -6.76 -18.43
CA ASP A 356 12.97 -7.57 -17.75
C ASP A 356 12.36 -8.69 -16.87
N LEU A 357 11.04 -8.57 -16.58
CA LEU A 357 10.34 -9.41 -15.61
C LEU A 357 9.25 -10.30 -16.22
N ILE A 358 8.68 -9.88 -17.36
CA ILE A 358 7.45 -10.50 -17.89
C ILE A 358 7.66 -11.97 -18.26
N ASP A 359 8.77 -12.30 -18.89
CA ASP A 359 9.12 -13.65 -19.37
C ASP A 359 10.31 -14.24 -18.60
N ASN A 360 10.62 -13.71 -17.40
CA ASN A 360 11.77 -14.14 -16.60
C ASN A 360 11.39 -14.32 -15.13
N ASP A 361 11.05 -15.54 -14.76
CA ASP A 361 10.60 -15.86 -13.39
C ASP A 361 11.66 -15.63 -12.33
N ASP A 362 12.95 -15.95 -12.64
CA ASP A 362 14.04 -15.73 -11.68
C ASP A 362 14.23 -14.24 -11.39
N ALA A 363 14.20 -13.40 -12.42
CA ALA A 363 14.25 -11.95 -12.27
C ALA A 363 13.00 -11.44 -11.54
N TYR A 364 11.81 -11.98 -11.86
CA TYR A 364 10.58 -11.61 -11.17
C TYR A 364 10.65 -11.91 -9.67
N PHE A 365 11.04 -13.13 -9.28
CA PHE A 365 11.06 -13.53 -7.87
C PHE A 365 12.15 -12.79 -7.08
N SER A 366 13.35 -12.65 -7.62
CA SER A 366 14.43 -11.92 -6.97
C SER A 366 14.11 -10.45 -6.78
N THR A 367 13.58 -9.79 -7.82
CA THR A 367 13.13 -8.39 -7.74
C THR A 367 11.96 -8.21 -6.78
N ASN A 368 10.99 -9.14 -6.78
CA ASN A 368 9.86 -9.08 -5.86
C ASN A 368 10.30 -9.18 -4.39
N VAL A 369 11.24 -10.06 -4.06
CA VAL A 369 11.82 -10.16 -2.71
C VAL A 369 12.52 -8.85 -2.33
N LEU A 370 13.30 -8.28 -3.25
CA LEU A 370 14.04 -7.06 -3.03
C LEU A 370 13.13 -5.84 -2.76
N VAL A 371 12.09 -5.62 -3.56
CA VAL A 371 11.19 -4.47 -3.36
C VAL A 371 10.33 -4.60 -2.10
N LEU A 372 10.02 -5.82 -1.65
CA LEU A 372 9.27 -6.09 -0.43
C LEU A 372 10.12 -5.97 0.85
N ARG A 373 11.45 -6.05 0.75
CA ARG A 373 12.36 -6.13 1.90
C ARG A 373 12.16 -5.02 2.92
N ASN A 374 12.29 -3.78 2.50
CA ASN A 374 12.24 -2.63 3.40
C ASN A 374 10.82 -2.37 3.96
N PRO A 375 9.77 -2.32 3.12
CA PRO A 375 8.46 -2.00 3.64
C PRO A 375 7.87 -3.11 4.53
N SER A 376 8.26 -4.37 4.35
CA SER A 376 7.80 -5.49 5.20
C SER A 376 8.13 -5.33 6.68
N VAL A 377 9.15 -4.53 7.03
CA VAL A 377 9.52 -4.21 8.43
C VAL A 377 8.29 -3.73 9.21
N ALA A 378 7.52 -2.78 8.65
CA ALA A 378 6.36 -2.24 9.33
C ALA A 378 5.20 -3.26 9.49
N ASN A 379 5.06 -4.21 8.56
CA ASN A 379 4.03 -5.25 8.68
C ASN A 379 4.42 -6.32 9.70
N VAL A 380 5.66 -6.79 9.65
CA VAL A 380 6.14 -7.85 10.53
C VAL A 380 6.28 -7.38 11.96
N LEU A 381 6.77 -6.15 12.17
CA LEU A 381 6.94 -5.55 13.50
C LEU A 381 5.69 -4.78 14.00
N ASP A 382 4.55 -4.96 13.32
CA ASP A 382 3.26 -4.32 13.66
C ASP A 382 3.40 -2.81 13.89
N GLY A 383 4.05 -2.13 12.92
CA GLY A 383 4.23 -0.68 12.96
C GLY A 383 3.24 0.07 12.06
N CYS A 384 3.22 1.38 12.14
CA CYS A 384 2.65 2.28 11.12
C CYS A 384 3.76 2.85 10.25
N SER A 385 3.46 3.12 8.98
CA SER A 385 4.50 3.55 8.03
C SER A 385 3.93 4.35 6.88
N ILE A 386 4.68 5.35 6.43
CA ILE A 386 4.32 6.18 5.29
C ILE A 386 5.49 6.30 4.32
N SER A 387 5.21 6.21 3.02
CA SER A 387 6.16 6.48 1.94
C SER A 387 5.86 7.82 1.32
N LEU A 388 6.85 8.69 1.28
CA LEU A 388 6.78 10.04 0.71
C LEU A 388 7.60 10.08 -0.58
N PRO A 389 7.10 10.67 -1.66
CA PRO A 389 7.84 10.76 -2.90
C PRO A 389 8.92 11.85 -2.83
N PHE A 390 10.12 11.52 -3.28
CA PHE A 390 11.18 12.47 -3.56
C PHE A 390 11.62 12.37 -5.00
N ARG A 391 11.45 13.45 -5.76
CA ARG A 391 11.88 13.49 -7.16
C ARG A 391 13.38 13.69 -7.25
N HIS A 392 14.06 12.73 -7.87
CA HIS A 392 15.48 12.81 -8.15
C HIS A 392 15.76 12.42 -9.60
N LYS A 393 16.24 13.36 -10.40
CA LYS A 393 16.44 13.18 -11.87
C LYS A 393 15.11 12.71 -12.52
N ALA A 394 15.15 11.60 -13.24
CA ALA A 394 13.97 11.01 -13.91
C ALA A 394 13.13 10.10 -12.99
N HIS A 395 13.58 9.85 -11.76
CA HIS A 395 12.97 8.84 -10.88
C HIS A 395 12.20 9.46 -9.72
N SER A 396 11.28 8.69 -9.16
CA SER A 396 10.69 8.93 -7.85
C SER A 396 11.31 7.97 -6.85
N ILE A 397 11.89 8.50 -5.78
CA ILE A 397 12.45 7.76 -4.68
C ILE A 397 11.48 7.83 -3.51
N GLY A 398 11.05 6.68 -3.01
CA GLY A 398 10.23 6.65 -1.81
C GLY A 398 11.07 6.84 -0.56
N VAL A 399 10.80 7.89 0.20
CA VAL A 399 11.37 8.14 1.53
C VAL A 399 10.39 7.62 2.56
N MET A 400 10.73 6.55 3.26
CA MET A 400 9.83 5.84 4.15
C MET A 400 10.12 6.14 5.61
N LEU A 401 9.07 6.58 6.31
CA LEU A 401 9.06 6.75 7.77
C LEU A 401 8.30 5.59 8.39
N THR A 402 8.85 4.98 9.44
CA THR A 402 8.22 3.85 10.15
C THR A 402 8.35 4.03 11.66
N ALA A 403 7.24 3.89 12.36
CA ALA A 403 7.15 3.93 13.82
C ALA A 403 6.43 2.68 14.35
N PRO A 404 6.56 2.34 15.64
CA PRO A 404 5.74 1.30 16.27
C PRO A 404 4.24 1.57 16.12
N ALA A 405 3.41 0.54 16.36
CA ALA A 405 1.95 0.69 16.33
C ALA A 405 1.44 1.80 17.26
N TYR A 406 0.24 2.31 16.95
CA TYR A 406 -0.44 3.39 17.69
C TYR A 406 0.16 4.79 17.54
N HIS A 407 1.14 4.98 16.65
CA HIS A 407 1.70 6.30 16.32
C HIS A 407 1.11 6.88 15.03
N ASP A 408 -0.06 6.42 14.58
CA ASP A 408 -0.66 6.80 13.29
C ASP A 408 -0.82 8.31 13.10
N ASP A 409 -1.41 9.00 14.06
CA ASP A 409 -1.60 10.46 13.99
C ASP A 409 -0.27 11.21 14.08
N ALA A 410 0.65 10.71 14.89
CA ALA A 410 1.96 11.32 15.09
C ALA A 410 2.83 11.20 13.84
N ILE A 411 2.86 10.03 13.19
CA ILE A 411 3.64 9.82 11.97
C ILE A 411 3.06 10.60 10.78
N LEU A 412 1.73 10.75 10.69
CA LEU A 412 1.08 11.60 9.68
C LEU A 412 1.42 13.08 9.89
N SER A 413 1.37 13.57 11.12
CA SER A 413 1.75 14.96 11.45
C SER A 413 3.23 15.24 11.17
N LEU A 414 4.10 14.27 11.44
CA LEU A 414 5.51 14.34 11.12
C LEU A 414 5.74 14.32 9.60
N ALA A 415 5.05 13.44 8.91
CA ALA A 415 5.13 13.29 7.46
C ALA A 415 4.71 14.56 6.70
N GLN A 416 3.75 15.35 7.20
CA GLN A 416 3.40 16.65 6.61
C GLN A 416 4.58 17.64 6.67
N LYS A 417 5.35 17.63 7.76
CA LYS A 417 6.56 18.47 7.89
C LYS A 417 7.65 17.99 6.94
N VAL A 418 7.86 16.67 6.86
CA VAL A 418 8.83 16.06 5.95
C VAL A 418 8.45 16.31 4.50
N GLU A 419 7.18 16.12 4.12
CA GLU A 419 6.66 16.40 2.78
C GLU A 419 6.97 17.84 2.36
N SER A 420 6.73 18.82 3.23
CA SER A 420 7.00 20.23 2.92
C SER A 420 8.48 20.53 2.61
N VAL A 421 9.41 19.78 3.23
CA VAL A 421 10.85 19.92 2.98
C VAL A 421 11.27 19.20 1.69
N LEU A 422 10.70 18.03 1.43
CA LEU A 422 11.06 17.24 0.25
C LEU A 422 10.54 17.83 -1.07
N MET A 423 9.42 18.57 -1.00
CA MET A 423 8.79 19.20 -2.19
C MET A 423 9.46 20.53 -2.59
N HIS A 424 10.16 21.17 -1.70
CA HIS A 424 10.90 22.45 -1.93
C HIS A 424 12.40 22.21 -2.01
#